data_988d5879e626fa19f9b96a94a2ba0da0
#
_entry.id   988d5879e626fa19f9b96a94a2ba0da0
#
_cell.length_a   1.000
_cell.length_b   1.000
_cell.length_c   1.000
_cell.angle_alpha   90.00
_cell.angle_beta   90.00
_cell.angle_gamma   90.00
#
_symmetry.space_group_name_H-M   'P 1'
#
loop_
_entity.id
_entity.type
_entity.pdbx_description
1 polymer ?
#
loop_
_entity_poly.entity_id
_entity_poly.type
_entity_poly.pdbx_seq_one_letter_code
_entity_poly.pdbx_strand_id
1 'polypeptide(L)'
;MQTQAVIRHIADWLKNYAAAAHAKGFVVGVSGGIDSAVVSAIAARTGLKVLLLEMPIRQKADQVSRAQEHIRRLEQAFPNVSGMRVDLTPTFDTFAADVEVDETEFPAKQLALANARSRLRMLTLYYYGQLNGLLVTGTGNKIEDFGVGFFTKYGDGGVDISPIADLTKTQIYQIAAELDIAESIQKAAPTDGLWDTERTDEEQMGASYPELEWAMGVYGTHRPEDFEGRQREVL
;
A
#
# COMPACT_ATOMS: atom_id res chain seq x y z
N MET A 1 -19.49 -9.55 4.15
CA MET A 1 -19.59 -8.16 3.57
C MET A 1 -20.28 -8.20 2.23
N GLN A 2 -20.98 -7.13 1.83
CA GLN A 2 -21.55 -7.01 0.47
C GLN A 2 -20.46 -6.51 -0.51
N THR A 3 -19.54 -7.38 -0.87
CA THR A 3 -18.27 -7.05 -1.53
C THR A 3 -18.45 -6.27 -2.84
N GLN A 4 -19.36 -6.71 -3.71
CA GLN A 4 -19.66 -6.01 -4.97
C GLN A 4 -20.21 -4.60 -4.75
N ALA A 5 -21.02 -4.40 -3.70
CA ALA A 5 -21.55 -3.07 -3.38
C ALA A 5 -20.43 -2.14 -2.88
N VAL A 6 -19.51 -2.66 -2.06
CA VAL A 6 -18.34 -1.91 -1.57
C VAL A 6 -17.42 -1.52 -2.72
N ILE A 7 -17.11 -2.45 -3.63
CA ILE A 7 -16.27 -2.17 -4.82
C ILE A 7 -16.88 -1.05 -5.66
N ARG A 8 -18.20 -1.13 -5.96
CA ARG A 8 -18.89 -0.08 -6.70
C ARG A 8 -18.86 1.26 -5.97
N HIS A 9 -19.16 1.24 -4.67
CA HIS A 9 -19.15 2.45 -3.84
C HIS A 9 -17.79 3.17 -3.90
N ILE A 10 -16.69 2.44 -3.72
CA ILE A 10 -15.33 3.01 -3.76
C ILE A 10 -15.01 3.53 -5.16
N ALA A 11 -15.35 2.79 -6.22
CA ALA A 11 -15.13 3.24 -7.59
C ALA A 11 -15.91 4.52 -7.93
N ASP A 12 -17.17 4.60 -7.51
CA ASP A 12 -18.01 5.80 -7.69
C ASP A 12 -17.49 6.98 -6.86
N TRP A 13 -17.06 6.74 -5.62
CA TRP A 13 -16.45 7.75 -4.78
C TRP A 13 -15.17 8.31 -5.41
N LEU A 14 -14.26 7.45 -5.87
CA LEU A 14 -13.05 7.86 -6.60
C LEU A 14 -13.38 8.73 -7.80
N LYS A 15 -14.34 8.32 -8.61
CA LYS A 15 -14.77 9.05 -9.80
C LYS A 15 -15.31 10.44 -9.48
N ASN A 16 -16.15 10.54 -8.46
CA ASN A 16 -16.73 11.80 -7.99
C ASN A 16 -15.65 12.72 -7.40
N TYR A 17 -14.70 12.16 -6.65
CA TYR A 17 -13.59 12.91 -6.07
C TYR A 17 -12.68 13.47 -7.16
N ALA A 18 -12.29 12.66 -8.15
CA ALA A 18 -11.48 13.12 -9.28
C ALA A 18 -12.17 14.25 -10.06
N ALA A 19 -13.49 14.14 -10.29
CA ALA A 19 -14.27 15.19 -10.94
C ALA A 19 -14.29 16.50 -10.12
N ALA A 20 -14.50 16.42 -8.82
CA ALA A 20 -14.48 17.59 -7.92
C ALA A 20 -13.09 18.25 -7.83
N ALA A 21 -12.03 17.44 -7.88
CA ALA A 21 -10.64 17.91 -7.89
C ALA A 21 -10.14 18.35 -9.28
N HIS A 22 -10.97 18.28 -10.32
CA HIS A 22 -10.58 18.51 -11.73
C HIS A 22 -9.39 17.66 -12.18
N ALA A 23 -9.22 16.47 -11.59
CA ALA A 23 -8.17 15.53 -11.94
C ALA A 23 -8.60 14.61 -13.10
N LYS A 24 -7.63 14.15 -13.89
CA LYS A 24 -7.85 13.28 -15.04
C LYS A 24 -7.98 11.80 -14.65
N GLY A 25 -7.66 11.45 -13.40
CA GLY A 25 -7.65 10.09 -12.89
C GLY A 25 -6.62 9.89 -11.79
N PHE A 26 -5.93 8.74 -11.78
CA PHE A 26 -5.19 8.25 -10.64
C PHE A 26 -3.79 7.76 -11.01
N VAL A 27 -2.82 7.95 -10.13
CA VAL A 27 -1.53 7.24 -10.15
C VAL A 27 -1.43 6.36 -8.90
N VAL A 28 -1.07 5.09 -9.10
CA VAL A 28 -0.99 4.08 -8.02
C VAL A 28 0.37 3.39 -8.07
N GLY A 29 1.04 3.30 -6.93
CA GLY A 29 2.22 2.46 -6.76
C GLY A 29 1.81 0.99 -6.61
N VAL A 30 2.36 0.10 -7.45
CA VAL A 30 2.07 -1.34 -7.40
C VAL A 30 3.29 -2.07 -6.84
N SER A 31 3.14 -2.58 -5.61
CA SER A 31 4.22 -3.26 -4.88
C SER A 31 4.28 -4.77 -5.13
N GLY A 32 3.21 -5.36 -5.69
CA GLY A 32 3.00 -6.82 -5.74
C GLY A 32 2.33 -7.37 -4.49
N GLY A 33 1.92 -6.50 -3.54
CA GLY A 33 1.09 -6.82 -2.38
C GLY A 33 -0.40 -6.65 -2.66
N ILE A 34 -1.23 -7.24 -1.80
CA ILE A 34 -2.68 -7.33 -2.00
C ILE A 34 -3.39 -5.96 -1.98
N ASP A 35 -2.96 -5.03 -1.12
CA ASP A 35 -3.59 -3.71 -0.98
C ASP A 35 -3.42 -2.90 -2.27
N SER A 36 -2.21 -2.83 -2.81
CA SER A 36 -1.93 -2.13 -4.07
C SER A 36 -2.66 -2.77 -5.27
N ALA A 37 -2.82 -4.10 -5.24
CA ALA A 37 -3.56 -4.82 -6.27
C ALA A 37 -5.06 -4.50 -6.22
N VAL A 38 -5.66 -4.45 -5.03
CA VAL A 38 -7.06 -4.09 -4.84
C VAL A 38 -7.32 -2.64 -5.24
N VAL A 39 -6.50 -1.70 -4.77
CA VAL A 39 -6.65 -0.27 -5.11
C VAL A 39 -6.56 -0.04 -6.60
N SER A 40 -5.53 -0.58 -7.27
CA SER A 40 -5.35 -0.42 -8.72
C SER A 40 -6.49 -1.05 -9.52
N ALA A 41 -7.00 -2.21 -9.10
CA ALA A 41 -8.12 -2.88 -9.75
C ALA A 41 -9.45 -2.12 -9.57
N ILE A 42 -9.67 -1.46 -8.44
CA ILE A 42 -10.84 -0.59 -8.23
C ILE A 42 -10.69 0.71 -9.03
N ALA A 43 -9.50 1.33 -9.03
CA ALA A 43 -9.23 2.54 -9.81
C ALA A 43 -9.45 2.30 -11.32
N ALA A 44 -9.03 1.17 -11.86
CA ALA A 44 -9.26 0.78 -13.25
C ALA A 44 -10.77 0.79 -13.63
N ARG A 45 -11.64 0.39 -12.70
CA ARG A 45 -13.10 0.32 -12.90
C ARG A 45 -13.80 1.69 -12.93
N THR A 46 -13.10 2.76 -12.56
CA THR A 46 -13.64 4.12 -12.69
C THR A 46 -13.80 4.56 -14.15
N GLY A 47 -13.06 3.95 -15.07
CA GLY A 47 -12.99 4.37 -16.48
C GLY A 47 -12.15 5.63 -16.71
N LEU A 48 -11.64 6.28 -15.64
CA LEU A 48 -10.72 7.41 -15.71
C LEU A 48 -9.29 6.92 -15.98
N LYS A 49 -8.39 7.82 -16.40
CA LYS A 49 -6.98 7.48 -16.64
C LYS A 49 -6.34 6.92 -15.37
N VAL A 50 -5.68 5.77 -15.47
CA VAL A 50 -4.91 5.15 -14.38
C VAL A 50 -3.50 4.88 -14.84
N LEU A 51 -2.53 5.41 -14.11
CA LEU A 51 -1.11 5.12 -14.28
C LEU A 51 -0.63 4.25 -13.12
N LEU A 52 -0.16 3.05 -13.44
CA LEU A 52 0.38 2.10 -12.46
C LEU A 52 1.90 2.14 -12.49
N LEU A 53 2.52 2.47 -11.36
CA LEU A 53 3.97 2.54 -11.24
C LEU A 53 4.53 1.35 -10.45
N GLU A 54 5.39 0.56 -11.09
CA GLU A 54 6.28 -0.36 -10.42
C GLU A 54 7.60 0.38 -10.13
N MET A 55 7.97 0.50 -8.85
CA MET A 55 9.11 1.29 -8.39
C MET A 55 10.05 0.46 -7.51
N PRO A 56 10.80 -0.50 -8.09
CA PRO A 56 11.70 -1.34 -7.30
C PRO A 56 12.86 -0.52 -6.71
N ILE A 57 13.20 -0.86 -5.45
CA ILE A 57 14.42 -0.42 -4.76
C ILE A 57 15.00 -1.67 -4.09
N ARG A 58 15.91 -2.38 -4.79
CA ARG A 58 16.49 -3.65 -4.35
C ARG A 58 15.42 -4.72 -4.02
N GLN A 59 14.27 -4.66 -4.70
CA GLN A 59 13.14 -5.56 -4.48
C GLN A 59 13.47 -7.00 -4.91
N LYS A 60 12.90 -7.99 -4.21
CA LYS A 60 13.01 -9.40 -4.59
C LYS A 60 12.33 -9.67 -5.93
N ALA A 61 12.88 -10.63 -6.67
CA ALA A 61 12.40 -10.97 -8.01
C ALA A 61 10.93 -11.43 -8.03
N ASP A 62 10.47 -12.13 -6.99
CA ASP A 62 9.09 -12.60 -6.88
C ASP A 62 8.09 -11.45 -6.65
N GLN A 63 8.42 -10.44 -5.84
CA GLN A 63 7.61 -9.24 -5.67
C GLN A 63 7.49 -8.46 -6.98
N VAL A 64 8.62 -8.26 -7.66
CA VAL A 64 8.68 -7.63 -8.99
C VAL A 64 7.80 -8.40 -9.98
N SER A 65 7.91 -9.73 -10.02
CA SER A 65 7.13 -10.58 -10.92
C SER A 65 5.62 -10.46 -10.66
N ARG A 66 5.17 -10.46 -9.39
CA ARG A 66 3.76 -10.29 -9.02
C ARG A 66 3.23 -8.91 -9.44
N ALA A 67 4.00 -7.84 -9.19
CA ALA A 67 3.62 -6.49 -9.59
C ALA A 67 3.45 -6.38 -11.11
N GLN A 68 4.40 -6.90 -11.89
CA GLN A 68 4.37 -6.87 -13.34
C GLN A 68 3.24 -7.71 -13.93
N GLU A 69 2.97 -8.89 -13.36
CA GLU A 69 1.84 -9.73 -13.77
C GLU A 69 0.52 -8.98 -13.56
N HIS A 70 0.33 -8.38 -12.39
CA HIS A 70 -0.87 -7.64 -12.07
C HIS A 70 -1.08 -6.43 -12.99
N ILE A 71 -0.04 -5.63 -13.22
CA ILE A 71 -0.10 -4.49 -14.14
C ILE A 71 -0.51 -4.96 -15.55
N ARG A 72 0.13 -5.99 -16.08
CA ARG A 72 -0.20 -6.52 -17.43
C ARG A 72 -1.65 -7.01 -17.53
N ARG A 73 -2.16 -7.67 -16.49
CA ARG A 73 -3.57 -8.11 -16.44
C ARG A 73 -4.53 -6.93 -16.50
N LEU A 74 -4.25 -5.86 -15.76
CA LEU A 74 -5.09 -4.67 -15.78
C LEU A 74 -5.01 -3.90 -17.11
N GLU A 75 -3.83 -3.77 -17.70
CA GLU A 75 -3.67 -3.15 -19.04
C GLU A 75 -4.44 -3.91 -20.12
N GLN A 76 -4.47 -5.25 -20.05
CA GLN A 76 -5.22 -6.07 -21.00
C GLN A 76 -6.73 -5.98 -20.81
N ALA A 77 -7.20 -5.83 -19.57
CA ALA A 77 -8.61 -5.80 -19.23
C ALA A 77 -9.24 -4.39 -19.33
N PHE A 78 -8.46 -3.32 -19.18
CA PHE A 78 -8.94 -1.96 -19.06
C PHE A 78 -8.16 -1.00 -19.96
N PRO A 79 -8.78 -0.42 -20.99
CA PRO A 79 -8.09 0.47 -21.96
C PRO A 79 -7.66 1.82 -21.35
N ASN A 80 -8.18 2.17 -20.17
CA ASN A 80 -7.83 3.39 -19.42
C ASN A 80 -6.62 3.20 -18.49
N VAL A 81 -6.06 1.99 -18.43
CA VAL A 81 -4.90 1.66 -17.60
C VAL A 81 -3.62 1.65 -18.42
N SER A 82 -2.55 2.19 -17.88
CA SER A 82 -1.19 2.08 -18.41
C SER A 82 -0.20 1.80 -17.28
N GLY A 83 0.77 0.93 -17.53
CA GLY A 83 1.84 0.60 -16.59
C GLY A 83 3.17 1.25 -16.95
N MET A 84 3.99 1.53 -15.96
CA MET A 84 5.35 2.00 -16.13
C MET A 84 6.25 1.44 -15.02
N ARG A 85 7.47 1.06 -15.38
CA ARG A 85 8.50 0.70 -14.42
C ARG A 85 9.51 1.84 -14.28
N VAL A 86 9.79 2.22 -13.05
CA VAL A 86 10.81 3.20 -12.67
C VAL A 86 11.73 2.55 -11.64
N ASP A 87 12.88 2.05 -12.06
CA ASP A 87 13.87 1.47 -11.14
C ASP A 87 14.54 2.59 -10.35
N LEU A 88 14.22 2.66 -9.07
CA LEU A 88 14.76 3.67 -8.14
C LEU A 88 16.02 3.20 -7.41
N THR A 89 16.49 1.97 -7.67
CA THR A 89 17.68 1.42 -7.01
C THR A 89 18.91 2.31 -7.17
N PRO A 90 19.28 2.78 -8.37
CA PRO A 90 20.47 3.63 -8.53
C PRO A 90 20.36 4.97 -7.77
N THR A 91 19.18 5.58 -7.76
CA THR A 91 18.93 6.84 -7.03
C THR A 91 19.02 6.62 -5.52
N PHE A 92 18.43 5.53 -5.02
CA PHE A 92 18.51 5.19 -3.61
C PHE A 92 19.93 4.85 -3.18
N ASP A 93 20.69 4.12 -4.00
CA ASP A 93 22.08 3.75 -3.69
C ASP A 93 22.99 4.98 -3.59
N THR A 94 22.81 5.96 -4.50
CA THR A 94 23.50 7.24 -4.42
C THR A 94 23.16 8.00 -3.14
N PHE A 95 21.86 8.13 -2.84
CA PHE A 95 21.41 8.79 -1.61
C PHE A 95 21.98 8.10 -0.36
N ALA A 96 21.93 6.77 -0.29
CA ALA A 96 22.42 6.02 0.85
C ALA A 96 23.93 6.20 1.07
N ALA A 97 24.71 6.30 -0.01
CA ALA A 97 26.15 6.59 0.07
C ALA A 97 26.43 8.03 0.53
N ASP A 98 25.66 9.00 0.05
CA ASP A 98 25.86 10.42 0.41
C ASP A 98 25.52 10.72 1.89
N VAL A 99 24.59 9.95 2.49
CA VAL A 99 24.17 10.15 3.89
C VAL A 99 24.80 9.15 4.86
N GLU A 100 25.82 8.42 4.42
CA GLU A 100 26.49 7.43 5.25
C GLU A 100 27.21 8.09 6.44
N VAL A 101 26.94 7.54 7.66
CA VAL A 101 27.60 7.96 8.90
C VAL A 101 28.24 6.74 9.58
N ASP A 102 29.49 6.90 10.00
CA ASP A 102 30.35 5.78 10.44
C ASP A 102 29.94 5.14 11.79
N GLU A 103 29.23 5.85 12.65
CA GLU A 103 29.02 5.42 14.05
C GLU A 103 27.54 5.34 14.46
N THR A 104 26.61 5.34 13.53
CA THR A 104 25.19 5.29 13.87
C THR A 104 24.78 3.87 14.26
N GLU A 105 23.99 3.73 15.33
CA GLU A 105 23.40 2.46 15.73
C GLU A 105 22.68 1.80 14.55
N PHE A 106 23.07 0.57 14.26
CA PHE A 106 22.61 -0.17 13.08
C PHE A 106 21.07 -0.22 12.91
N PRO A 107 20.27 -0.44 13.97
CA PRO A 107 18.80 -0.43 13.84
C PRO A 107 18.22 0.91 13.41
N ALA A 108 18.73 2.02 13.98
CA ALA A 108 18.27 3.38 13.64
C ALA A 108 18.62 3.74 12.18
N LYS A 109 19.82 3.40 11.72
CA LYS A 109 20.24 3.58 10.33
C LYS A 109 19.34 2.80 9.35
N GLN A 110 19.04 1.54 9.66
CA GLN A 110 18.17 0.72 8.82
C GLN A 110 16.76 1.29 8.71
N LEU A 111 16.16 1.71 9.83
CA LEU A 111 14.83 2.33 9.83
C LEU A 111 14.82 3.65 9.04
N ALA A 112 15.85 4.49 9.18
CA ALA A 112 15.98 5.72 8.42
C ALA A 112 16.04 5.46 6.90
N LEU A 113 16.81 4.45 6.48
CA LEU A 113 16.91 4.05 5.07
C LEU A 113 15.62 3.40 4.56
N ALA A 114 14.92 2.60 5.37
CA ALA A 114 13.60 2.06 5.03
C ALA A 114 12.60 3.18 4.75
N ASN A 115 12.52 4.16 5.64
CA ASN A 115 11.69 5.35 5.46
C ASN A 115 12.11 6.21 4.25
N ALA A 116 13.40 6.27 3.93
CA ALA A 116 13.89 6.98 2.73
C ALA A 116 13.40 6.29 1.44
N ARG A 117 13.37 4.95 1.38
CA ARG A 117 12.80 4.19 0.25
C ARG A 117 11.32 4.54 0.03
N SER A 118 10.52 4.56 1.10
CA SER A 118 9.11 4.91 1.03
C SER A 118 8.92 6.35 0.52
N ARG A 119 9.70 7.32 1.03
CA ARG A 119 9.64 8.72 0.59
C ARG A 119 10.09 8.93 -0.85
N LEU A 120 11.06 8.17 -1.33
CA LEU A 120 11.50 8.24 -2.74
C LEU A 120 10.40 7.74 -3.69
N ARG A 121 9.66 6.70 -3.30
CA ARG A 121 8.47 6.26 -4.05
C ARG A 121 7.37 7.31 -4.05
N MET A 122 7.07 7.93 -2.92
CA MET A 122 6.09 9.01 -2.81
C MET A 122 6.46 10.18 -3.74
N LEU A 123 7.72 10.64 -3.70
CA LEU A 123 8.21 11.70 -4.58
C LEU A 123 7.99 11.34 -6.06
N THR A 124 8.27 10.11 -6.43
CA THR A 124 8.10 9.62 -7.80
C THR A 124 6.62 9.57 -8.21
N LEU A 125 5.73 9.13 -7.32
CA LEU A 125 4.28 9.15 -7.55
C LEU A 125 3.76 10.57 -7.79
N TYR A 126 4.16 11.53 -6.96
CA TYR A 126 3.76 12.94 -7.14
C TYR A 126 4.34 13.55 -8.42
N TYR A 127 5.58 13.23 -8.79
CA TYR A 127 6.14 13.68 -10.05
C TYR A 127 5.28 13.24 -11.25
N TYR A 128 4.99 11.95 -11.36
CA TYR A 128 4.16 11.44 -12.46
C TYR A 128 2.68 11.83 -12.34
N GLY A 129 2.16 11.94 -11.13
CA GLY A 129 0.82 12.44 -10.85
C GLY A 129 0.65 13.86 -11.38
N GLN A 130 1.53 14.77 -11.02
CA GLN A 130 1.49 16.16 -11.45
C GLN A 130 1.69 16.30 -12.98
N LEU A 131 2.66 15.58 -13.54
CA LEU A 131 2.91 15.59 -14.98
C LEU A 131 1.69 15.17 -15.81
N ASN A 132 0.86 14.28 -15.29
CA ASN A 132 -0.30 13.72 -15.97
C ASN A 132 -1.64 14.30 -15.51
N GLY A 133 -1.68 15.13 -14.46
CA GLY A 133 -2.91 15.64 -13.84
C GLY A 133 -3.69 14.55 -13.11
N LEU A 134 -2.98 13.63 -12.41
CA LEU A 134 -3.53 12.48 -11.68
C LEU A 134 -3.38 12.68 -10.18
N LEU A 135 -4.33 12.14 -9.42
CA LEU A 135 -4.26 12.07 -7.96
C LEU A 135 -3.38 10.89 -7.52
N VAL A 136 -2.51 11.13 -6.55
CA VAL A 136 -1.74 10.08 -5.90
C VAL A 136 -2.67 9.29 -4.98
N THR A 137 -2.84 8.01 -5.31
CA THR A 137 -3.79 7.14 -4.64
C THR A 137 -3.07 6.18 -3.71
N GLY A 138 -3.32 6.34 -2.40
CA GLY A 138 -2.74 5.52 -1.35
C GLY A 138 -3.29 4.11 -1.30
N THR A 139 -2.51 3.22 -0.73
CA THR A 139 -2.83 1.80 -0.58
C THR A 139 -2.86 1.36 0.88
N GLY A 140 -2.80 2.30 1.83
CA GLY A 140 -2.92 2.04 3.25
C GLY A 140 -4.33 1.61 3.65
N ASN A 141 -4.41 0.61 4.51
CA ASN A 141 -5.65 0.05 5.01
C ASN A 141 -5.94 0.53 6.44
N LYS A 142 -7.15 0.20 6.91
CA LYS A 142 -7.63 0.65 8.22
C LYS A 142 -6.74 0.21 9.38
N ILE A 143 -6.21 -1.02 9.32
CA ILE A 143 -5.42 -1.58 10.42
C ILE A 143 -4.05 -0.93 10.48
N GLU A 144 -3.36 -0.84 9.34
CA GLU A 144 -2.01 -0.31 9.24
C GLU A 144 -1.98 1.19 9.54
N ASP A 145 -2.69 2.00 8.76
CA ASP A 145 -2.59 3.45 8.83
C ASP A 145 -3.32 4.04 10.04
N PHE A 146 -4.56 3.61 10.27
CA PHE A 146 -5.45 4.22 11.25
C PHE A 146 -5.57 3.44 12.57
N GLY A 147 -5.16 2.16 12.57
CA GLY A 147 -5.08 1.34 13.77
C GLY A 147 -3.79 1.56 14.52
N VAL A 148 -2.70 1.05 13.98
CA VAL A 148 -1.39 1.03 14.66
C VAL A 148 -0.42 2.12 14.19
N GLY A 149 -0.73 2.85 13.12
CA GLY A 149 0.16 3.88 12.56
C GLY A 149 1.39 3.28 11.87
N PHE A 150 1.22 2.12 11.23
CA PHE A 150 2.28 1.41 10.52
C PHE A 150 2.44 1.96 9.10
N PHE A 151 2.99 3.15 8.99
CA PHE A 151 3.31 3.81 7.72
C PHE A 151 4.48 4.78 7.87
N THR A 152 5.10 5.16 6.77
CA THR A 152 6.11 6.22 6.74
C THR A 152 5.44 7.57 6.50
N LYS A 153 5.57 8.48 7.47
CA LYS A 153 5.14 9.87 7.29
C LYS A 153 5.84 10.51 6.09
N TYR A 154 5.04 11.07 5.16
CA TYR A 154 5.53 11.60 3.88
C TYR A 154 6.19 10.54 2.97
N GLY A 155 5.89 9.25 3.18
CA GLY A 155 6.19 8.16 2.31
C GLY A 155 4.90 7.56 1.75
N ASP A 156 4.61 6.32 2.09
CA ASP A 156 3.34 5.66 1.76
C ASP A 156 2.11 6.33 2.40
N GLY A 157 2.27 7.01 3.57
CA GLY A 157 1.25 7.88 4.14
C GLY A 157 1.11 9.26 3.47
N GLY A 158 1.98 9.61 2.51
CA GLY A 158 1.94 10.86 1.75
C GLY A 158 1.17 10.69 0.45
N VAL A 159 -0.16 10.82 0.49
CA VAL A 159 -1.07 10.59 -0.64
C VAL A 159 -2.18 11.65 -0.70
N ASP A 160 -2.85 11.77 -1.86
CA ASP A 160 -3.99 12.68 -2.01
C ASP A 160 -5.29 12.04 -1.50
N ILE A 161 -5.44 10.73 -1.71
CA ILE A 161 -6.65 9.97 -1.35
C ILE A 161 -6.29 8.54 -0.91
N SER A 162 -7.09 7.96 -0.01
CA SER A 162 -6.90 6.62 0.56
C SER A 162 -8.19 5.79 0.42
N PRO A 163 -8.43 5.14 -0.74
CA PRO A 163 -9.73 4.53 -1.05
C PRO A 163 -10.07 3.28 -0.23
N ILE A 164 -9.10 2.66 0.43
CA ILE A 164 -9.29 1.47 1.27
C ILE A 164 -9.03 1.75 2.77
N ALA A 165 -8.96 3.02 3.16
CA ALA A 165 -8.68 3.43 4.54
C ALA A 165 -9.70 2.91 5.57
N ASP A 166 -10.93 2.67 5.16
CA ASP A 166 -12.00 2.14 6.02
C ASP A 166 -12.07 0.60 6.04
N LEU A 167 -11.24 -0.08 5.24
CA LEU A 167 -11.28 -1.53 5.08
C LEU A 167 -10.22 -2.21 5.95
N THR A 168 -10.63 -3.26 6.68
CA THR A 168 -9.71 -4.13 7.39
C THR A 168 -8.99 -5.08 6.42
N LYS A 169 -7.90 -5.70 6.85
CA LYS A 169 -7.13 -6.64 6.01
C LYS A 169 -7.97 -7.83 5.56
N THR A 170 -8.80 -8.37 6.47
CA THR A 170 -9.75 -9.44 6.14
C THR A 170 -10.75 -9.02 5.06
N GLN A 171 -11.24 -7.79 5.09
CA GLN A 171 -12.14 -7.26 4.06
C GLN A 171 -11.44 -7.07 2.72
N ILE A 172 -10.17 -6.67 2.73
CA ILE A 172 -9.34 -6.55 1.52
C ILE A 172 -9.16 -7.91 0.85
N TYR A 173 -8.90 -8.99 1.60
CA TYR A 173 -8.84 -10.33 1.04
C TYR A 173 -10.16 -10.76 0.39
N GLN A 174 -11.31 -10.43 1.00
CA GLN A 174 -12.61 -10.70 0.40
C GLN A 174 -12.82 -9.94 -0.92
N ILE A 175 -12.39 -8.67 -0.97
CA ILE A 175 -12.45 -7.85 -2.18
C ILE A 175 -11.48 -8.39 -3.24
N ALA A 176 -10.28 -8.80 -2.87
CA ALA A 176 -9.30 -9.36 -3.79
C ALA A 176 -9.80 -10.63 -4.48
N ALA A 177 -10.48 -11.51 -3.73
CA ALA A 177 -11.12 -12.70 -4.29
C ALA A 177 -12.24 -12.34 -5.29
N GLU A 178 -13.09 -11.35 -4.95
CA GLU A 178 -14.16 -10.87 -5.83
C GLU A 178 -13.65 -10.17 -7.10
N LEU A 179 -12.48 -9.52 -7.03
CA LEU A 179 -11.82 -8.86 -8.15
C LEU A 179 -10.98 -9.80 -9.01
N ASP A 180 -10.93 -11.09 -8.70
CA ASP A 180 -10.08 -12.10 -9.35
C ASP A 180 -8.59 -11.70 -9.38
N ILE A 181 -8.11 -11.13 -8.26
CA ILE A 181 -6.69 -10.84 -8.08
C ILE A 181 -5.91 -12.17 -8.09
N ALA A 182 -4.75 -12.18 -8.75
CA ALA A 182 -3.95 -13.39 -8.90
C ALA A 182 -3.68 -14.08 -7.55
N GLU A 183 -3.80 -15.41 -7.54
CA GLU A 183 -3.60 -16.23 -6.34
C GLU A 183 -2.19 -16.06 -5.75
N SER A 184 -1.18 -15.81 -6.61
CA SER A 184 0.19 -15.49 -6.22
C SER A 184 0.29 -14.25 -5.33
N ILE A 185 -0.59 -13.27 -5.53
CA ILE A 185 -0.69 -12.06 -4.69
C ILE A 185 -1.49 -12.36 -3.43
N GLN A 186 -2.63 -13.05 -3.55
CA GLN A 186 -3.48 -13.36 -2.40
C GLN A 186 -2.80 -14.27 -1.36
N LYS A 187 -1.88 -15.15 -1.78
CA LYS A 187 -1.13 -16.06 -0.89
C LYS A 187 0.19 -15.50 -0.37
N ALA A 188 0.65 -14.36 -0.91
CA ALA A 188 1.87 -13.73 -0.44
C ALA A 188 1.67 -13.16 0.97
N ALA A 189 2.64 -13.43 1.85
CA ALA A 189 2.64 -12.81 3.17
C ALA A 189 2.76 -11.27 3.02
N PRO A 190 1.96 -10.48 3.76
CA PRO A 190 2.08 -9.03 3.77
C PRO A 190 3.48 -8.60 4.22
N THR A 191 4.08 -7.69 3.46
CA THR A 191 5.38 -7.08 3.75
C THR A 191 5.48 -5.70 3.12
N ASP A 192 6.04 -4.74 3.84
CA ASP A 192 6.29 -3.39 3.35
C ASP A 192 7.41 -3.33 2.28
N GLY A 193 8.25 -4.38 2.20
CA GLY A 193 9.35 -4.46 1.23
C GLY A 193 10.38 -3.33 1.38
N LEU A 194 10.52 -2.76 2.57
CA LEU A 194 11.43 -1.63 2.86
C LEU A 194 12.78 -2.06 3.45
N TRP A 195 12.89 -3.33 3.86
CA TRP A 195 14.06 -3.86 4.56
C TRP A 195 14.93 -4.71 3.63
N ASP A 196 16.22 -4.74 3.92
CA ASP A 196 17.15 -5.66 3.23
C ASP A 196 17.02 -7.11 3.73
N THR A 197 16.34 -7.32 4.88
CA THR A 197 16.01 -8.62 5.47
C THR A 197 14.53 -8.95 5.30
N GLU A 198 14.19 -10.24 5.35
CA GLU A 198 12.78 -10.65 5.34
C GLU A 198 12.13 -10.32 6.68
N ARG A 199 11.09 -9.48 6.63
CA ARG A 199 10.23 -9.17 7.75
C ARG A 199 8.82 -9.06 7.22
N THR A 200 7.88 -9.75 7.86
CA THR A 200 6.46 -9.57 7.60
C THR A 200 5.94 -8.37 8.37
N ASP A 201 4.82 -7.82 7.93
CA ASP A 201 4.17 -6.71 8.63
C ASP A 201 3.72 -7.15 10.03
N GLU A 202 3.19 -8.37 10.18
CA GLU A 202 2.78 -8.94 11.47
C GLU A 202 3.95 -9.08 12.45
N GLU A 203 5.15 -9.49 11.97
CA GLU A 203 6.36 -9.52 12.80
C GLU A 203 6.78 -8.12 13.25
N GLN A 204 6.62 -7.11 12.41
CA GLN A 204 6.97 -5.73 12.72
C GLN A 204 5.96 -5.09 13.66
N MET A 205 4.66 -5.34 13.49
CA MET A 205 3.59 -4.84 14.37
C MET A 205 3.50 -5.61 15.69
N GLY A 206 4.06 -6.83 15.76
CA GLY A 206 4.02 -7.68 16.95
C GLY A 206 2.68 -8.37 17.19
N ALA A 207 1.73 -8.29 16.23
CA ALA A 207 0.43 -8.93 16.29
C ALA A 207 -0.06 -9.29 14.89
N SER A 208 -0.90 -10.33 14.80
CA SER A 208 -1.55 -10.69 13.55
C SER A 208 -2.68 -9.74 13.19
N TYR A 209 -3.02 -9.64 11.89
CA TYR A 209 -4.16 -8.81 11.46
C TYR A 209 -5.47 -9.15 12.14
N PRO A 210 -5.88 -10.43 12.33
CA PRO A 210 -7.07 -10.76 13.09
C PRO A 210 -7.05 -10.27 14.54
N GLU A 211 -5.89 -10.31 15.21
CA GLU A 211 -5.73 -9.78 16.57
C GLU A 211 -5.89 -8.27 16.60
N LEU A 212 -5.30 -7.55 15.64
CA LEU A 212 -5.43 -6.10 15.54
C LEU A 212 -6.86 -5.67 15.15
N GLU A 213 -7.53 -6.41 14.25
CA GLU A 213 -8.94 -6.18 13.90
C GLU A 213 -9.84 -6.34 15.11
N TRP A 214 -9.60 -7.37 15.93
CA TRP A 214 -10.30 -7.57 17.20
C TRP A 214 -10.04 -6.39 18.17
N ALA A 215 -8.79 -6.03 18.38
CA ALA A 215 -8.41 -4.93 19.27
C ALA A 215 -9.07 -3.61 18.87
N MET A 216 -9.06 -3.26 17.59
CA MET A 216 -9.77 -2.08 17.08
C MET A 216 -11.30 -2.13 17.34
N GLY A 217 -11.90 -3.32 17.34
CA GLY A 217 -13.33 -3.50 17.61
C GLY A 217 -13.73 -3.22 19.05
N VAL A 218 -12.80 -3.39 19.99
CA VAL A 218 -13.02 -3.19 21.44
C VAL A 218 -12.37 -1.90 21.97
N TYR A 219 -11.46 -1.31 21.22
CA TYR A 219 -10.75 -0.09 21.60
C TYR A 219 -11.73 1.06 21.85
N GLY A 220 -11.54 1.76 22.96
CA GLY A 220 -12.40 2.85 23.40
C GLY A 220 -13.70 2.44 24.11
N THR A 221 -14.06 1.14 24.09
CA THR A 221 -15.21 0.59 24.83
C THR A 221 -14.79 -0.33 25.98
N HIS A 222 -13.58 -0.88 25.92
CA HIS A 222 -12.98 -1.73 26.94
C HIS A 222 -11.59 -1.22 27.30
N ARG A 223 -11.07 -1.67 28.45
CA ARG A 223 -9.71 -1.36 28.94
C ARG A 223 -8.85 -2.62 28.86
N PRO A 224 -7.51 -2.49 28.76
CA PRO A 224 -6.62 -3.66 28.80
C PRO A 224 -6.82 -4.58 30.00
N GLU A 225 -7.24 -4.01 31.17
CA GLU A 225 -7.51 -4.76 32.39
C GLU A 225 -8.74 -5.67 32.30
N ASP A 226 -9.63 -5.45 31.34
CA ASP A 226 -10.82 -6.28 31.11
C ASP A 226 -10.48 -7.60 30.41
N PHE A 227 -9.22 -7.78 29.95
CA PHE A 227 -8.76 -8.94 29.22
C PHE A 227 -7.55 -9.60 29.91
N GLU A 228 -7.27 -10.86 29.53
CA GLU A 228 -6.14 -11.65 30.01
C GLU A 228 -5.27 -12.18 28.86
N GLY A 229 -4.03 -12.54 29.17
CA GLY A 229 -3.10 -13.16 28.23
C GLY A 229 -2.92 -12.33 26.97
N ARG A 230 -2.94 -13.00 25.80
CA ARG A 230 -2.65 -12.38 24.51
C ARG A 230 -3.57 -11.20 24.14
N GLN A 231 -4.84 -11.26 24.51
CA GLN A 231 -5.77 -10.16 24.25
C GLN A 231 -5.38 -8.87 24.97
N ARG A 232 -4.88 -8.98 26.20
CA ARG A 232 -4.38 -7.84 26.97
C ARG A 232 -3.09 -7.25 26.41
N GLU A 233 -2.24 -8.11 25.83
CA GLU A 233 -0.98 -7.67 25.22
C GLU A 233 -1.20 -6.90 23.91
N VAL A 234 -2.22 -7.25 23.16
CA VAL A 234 -2.51 -6.66 21.84
C VAL A 234 -3.30 -5.36 21.95
N LEU A 235 -4.12 -5.19 22.99
CA LEU A 235 -4.91 -3.98 23.26
C LEU A 235 -4.07 -2.90 23.98
#